data_aa43e4c130f462fe09e1a7ccf184590c
#
_entry.id   aa43e4c130f462fe09e1a7ccf184590c
#
_cell.length_a   1.000
_cell.length_b   1.000
_cell.length_c   1.000
_cell.angle_alpha   90.00
_cell.angle_beta   90.00
_cell.angle_gamma   90.00
#
_symmetry.space_group_name_H-M   'P 1'
#
loop_
_entity.id
_entity.type
_entity.pdbx_description
1 polymer ?
#
loop_
_entity_poly.entity_id
_entity_poly.type
_entity_poly.pdbx_seq_one_letter_code
_entity_poly.pdbx_strand_id
1 'polypeptide(L)'
;VVGDTVANLLEWIGYEVDREYYFNNAGKQMRDLGRSVKFRYLEILGDNIDFPQDIYQGDYIKDIAMQLFNKYGDKLRDEDPEGIFKDIAQDVIFIYIKNTLKNLGINHKIFFNENSLYDDGKIAELLNSFKEMNLSYEKDGAVWLKFSDLGQTEDKVIVKNSGEPTYRLPDI
;
A
#
# COMPACT_ATOMS: atom_id res chain seq x y z
N VAL A 1 -16.14 0.36 -8.74
CA VAL A 1 -17.47 0.38 -9.40
C VAL A 1 -18.02 1.80 -9.42
N VAL A 2 -18.26 2.48 -8.27
CA VAL A 2 -18.88 3.82 -8.25
C VAL A 2 -18.10 4.83 -9.11
N GLY A 3 -16.78 4.96 -8.89
CA GLY A 3 -15.95 5.90 -9.66
C GLY A 3 -15.97 5.60 -11.16
N ASP A 4 -15.93 4.33 -11.56
CA ASP A 4 -16.01 3.94 -12.96
C ASP A 4 -17.39 4.25 -13.57
N THR A 5 -18.48 4.02 -12.83
CA THR A 5 -19.82 4.40 -13.26
C THR A 5 -19.94 5.92 -13.49
N VAL A 6 -19.41 6.72 -12.56
CA VAL A 6 -19.39 8.20 -12.72
C VAL A 6 -18.54 8.59 -13.93
N ALA A 7 -17.38 7.97 -14.11
CA ALA A 7 -16.51 8.20 -15.27
C ALA A 7 -17.26 7.90 -16.58
N ASN A 8 -17.97 6.77 -16.68
CA ASN A 8 -18.77 6.41 -17.84
C ASN A 8 -19.88 7.43 -18.12
N LEU A 9 -20.56 7.92 -17.09
CA LEU A 9 -21.59 8.95 -17.24
C LEU A 9 -21.01 10.29 -17.74
N LEU A 10 -19.84 10.67 -17.22
CA LEU A 10 -19.15 11.89 -17.67
C LEU A 10 -18.71 11.78 -19.14
N GLU A 11 -18.14 10.64 -19.53
CA GLU A 11 -17.80 10.37 -20.94
C GLU A 11 -19.04 10.41 -21.85
N TRP A 12 -20.15 9.84 -21.38
CA TRP A 12 -21.42 9.85 -22.14
C TRP A 12 -21.90 11.28 -22.46
N ILE A 13 -21.67 12.23 -21.55
CA ILE A 13 -22.05 13.63 -21.77
C ILE A 13 -20.93 14.48 -22.37
N GLY A 14 -19.85 13.86 -22.84
CA GLY A 14 -18.80 14.47 -23.66
C GLY A 14 -17.56 14.98 -22.92
N TYR A 15 -17.36 14.60 -21.65
CA TYR A 15 -16.11 14.91 -20.95
C TYR A 15 -15.00 13.94 -21.34
N GLU A 16 -13.78 14.43 -21.38
CA GLU A 16 -12.59 13.59 -21.35
C GLU A 16 -12.31 13.16 -19.91
N VAL A 17 -12.19 11.85 -19.66
CA VAL A 17 -12.01 11.29 -18.32
C VAL A 17 -10.78 10.40 -18.27
N ASP A 18 -9.87 10.73 -17.38
CA ASP A 18 -8.77 9.84 -17.00
C ASP A 18 -9.14 9.02 -15.76
N ARG A 19 -8.97 7.71 -15.85
CA ARG A 19 -9.17 6.78 -14.74
C ARG A 19 -7.82 6.44 -14.13
N GLU A 20 -7.65 6.76 -12.86
CA GLU A 20 -6.47 6.42 -12.09
C GLU A 20 -6.82 5.39 -11.00
N TYR A 21 -5.95 4.40 -10.85
CA TYR A 21 -5.97 3.45 -9.75
C TYR A 21 -4.84 3.79 -8.79
N TYR A 22 -5.20 4.19 -7.57
CA TYR A 22 -4.25 4.43 -6.49
C TYR A 22 -3.90 3.10 -5.84
N PHE A 23 -2.66 2.64 -6.05
CA PHE A 23 -2.15 1.40 -5.48
C PHE A 23 -1.43 1.69 -4.17
N ASN A 24 -2.14 1.43 -3.07
CA ASN A 24 -1.57 1.52 -1.73
C ASN A 24 -0.63 0.33 -1.50
N ASN A 25 0.64 0.51 -1.83
CA ASN A 25 1.69 -0.49 -1.67
C ASN A 25 2.68 -0.14 -0.54
N ALA A 26 2.30 0.76 0.36
CA ALA A 26 3.08 1.15 1.53
C ALA A 26 2.52 0.57 2.84
N GLY A 27 3.31 0.66 3.90
CA GLY A 27 2.87 0.45 5.27
C GLY A 27 2.65 -1.00 5.71
N LYS A 28 1.84 -1.15 6.77
CA LYS A 28 1.67 -2.42 7.50
C LYS A 28 1.13 -3.55 6.62
N GLN A 29 0.19 -3.26 5.72
CA GLN A 29 -0.43 -4.29 4.86
C GLN A 29 0.59 -5.00 3.97
N MET A 30 1.54 -4.28 3.41
CA MET A 30 2.58 -4.87 2.58
C MET A 30 3.59 -5.68 3.40
N ARG A 31 3.92 -5.23 4.62
CA ARG A 31 4.73 -6.02 5.55
C ARG A 31 4.03 -7.33 5.93
N ASP A 32 2.74 -7.28 6.26
CA ASP A 32 1.95 -8.46 6.59
C ASP A 32 1.82 -9.41 5.38
N LEU A 33 1.73 -8.88 4.16
CA LEU A 33 1.74 -9.66 2.93
C LEU A 33 3.07 -10.44 2.78
N GLY A 34 4.20 -9.77 2.91
CA GLY A 34 5.53 -10.41 2.84
C GLY A 34 5.72 -11.48 3.92
N ARG A 35 5.30 -11.19 5.16
CA ARG A 35 5.31 -12.15 6.27
C ARG A 35 4.45 -13.38 5.99
N SER A 36 3.25 -13.17 5.43
CA SER A 36 2.34 -14.27 5.08
C SER A 36 2.97 -15.21 4.05
N VAL A 37 3.58 -14.65 3.02
CA VAL A 37 4.25 -15.45 1.98
C VAL A 37 5.46 -16.18 2.54
N LYS A 38 6.30 -15.52 3.36
CA LYS A 38 7.46 -16.16 4.00
C LYS A 38 7.03 -17.35 4.88
N PHE A 39 6.00 -17.20 5.70
CA PHE A 39 5.55 -18.29 6.55
C PHE A 39 5.05 -19.49 5.72
N ARG A 40 4.29 -19.27 4.65
CA ARG A 40 3.89 -20.35 3.74
C ARG A 40 5.08 -21.00 3.02
N TYR A 41 6.08 -20.21 2.67
CA TYR A 41 7.32 -20.71 2.10
C TYR A 41 8.09 -21.62 3.09
N LEU A 42 8.19 -21.24 4.35
CA LEU A 42 8.82 -22.06 5.39
C LEU A 42 8.02 -23.34 5.68
N GLU A 43 6.68 -23.31 5.65
CA GLU A 43 5.86 -24.53 5.70
C GLU A 43 6.15 -25.49 4.54
N ILE A 44 6.35 -24.99 3.33
CA ILE A 44 6.75 -25.80 2.15
C ILE A 44 8.12 -26.44 2.38
N LEU A 45 9.03 -25.78 3.07
CA LEU A 45 10.35 -26.32 3.45
C LEU A 45 10.29 -27.34 4.59
N GLY A 46 9.10 -27.59 5.18
CA GLY A 46 8.88 -28.55 6.24
C GLY A 46 9.00 -27.99 7.66
N ASP A 47 9.08 -26.68 7.82
CA ASP A 47 9.11 -26.04 9.13
C ASP A 47 7.72 -26.07 9.77
N ASN A 48 7.70 -26.34 11.09
CA ASN A 48 6.46 -26.25 11.86
C ASN A 48 6.19 -24.79 12.25
N ILE A 49 5.35 -24.10 11.48
CA ILE A 49 5.04 -22.69 11.66
C ILE A 49 3.68 -22.56 12.38
N ASP A 50 3.68 -21.86 13.51
CA ASP A 50 2.43 -21.34 14.09
C ASP A 50 2.01 -20.10 13.30
N PHE A 51 1.12 -20.32 12.32
CA PHE A 51 0.74 -19.30 11.36
C PHE A 51 -0.16 -18.24 12.02
N PRO A 52 0.29 -16.97 12.14
CA PRO A 52 -0.46 -15.92 12.83
C PRO A 52 -1.84 -15.67 12.20
N GLN A 53 -2.85 -15.44 13.04
CA GLN A 53 -4.23 -15.21 12.60
C GLN A 53 -4.47 -13.81 12.03
N ASP A 54 -3.61 -12.86 12.36
CA ASP A 54 -3.72 -11.43 12.01
C ASP A 54 -3.08 -11.05 10.67
N ILE A 55 -2.58 -12.05 9.92
CA ILE A 55 -2.00 -11.87 8.58
C ILE A 55 -2.81 -12.60 7.51
N TYR A 56 -2.42 -12.49 6.24
CA TYR A 56 -3.20 -13.01 5.11
C TYR A 56 -3.23 -14.54 5.05
N GLN A 57 -4.44 -15.13 5.05
CA GLN A 57 -4.68 -16.58 5.12
C GLN A 57 -5.03 -17.21 3.77
N GLY A 58 -5.29 -16.40 2.73
CA GLY A 58 -5.84 -16.87 1.45
C GLY A 58 -4.94 -17.86 0.70
N ASP A 59 -5.53 -18.73 -0.11
CA ASP A 59 -4.78 -19.74 -0.89
C ASP A 59 -3.80 -19.10 -1.89
N TYR A 60 -4.10 -17.91 -2.39
CA TYR A 60 -3.17 -17.16 -3.25
C TYR A 60 -1.80 -16.89 -2.60
N ILE A 61 -1.73 -16.81 -1.25
CA ILE A 61 -0.45 -16.69 -0.53
C ILE A 61 0.38 -17.97 -0.68
N LYS A 62 -0.28 -19.14 -0.63
CA LYS A 62 0.37 -20.44 -0.84
C LYS A 62 0.90 -20.56 -2.27
N ASP A 63 0.13 -20.07 -3.24
CA ASP A 63 0.52 -20.09 -4.66
C ASP A 63 1.77 -19.24 -4.90
N ILE A 64 1.84 -18.05 -4.28
CA ILE A 64 3.02 -17.18 -4.36
C ILE A 64 4.22 -17.84 -3.67
N ALA A 65 4.03 -18.41 -2.49
CA ALA A 65 5.09 -19.12 -1.78
C ALA A 65 5.63 -20.32 -2.58
N MET A 66 4.74 -21.08 -3.24
CA MET A 66 5.13 -22.18 -4.12
C MET A 66 5.91 -21.72 -5.35
N GLN A 67 5.54 -20.57 -5.95
CA GLN A 67 6.31 -19.99 -7.06
C GLN A 67 7.73 -19.62 -6.61
N LEU A 68 7.88 -19.03 -5.42
CA LEU A 68 9.18 -18.72 -4.84
C LEU A 68 9.99 -19.98 -4.57
N PHE A 69 9.38 -21.01 -3.96
CA PHE A 69 10.05 -22.28 -3.71
C PHE A 69 10.52 -22.94 -5.00
N ASN A 70 9.68 -22.99 -6.03
CA ASN A 70 10.06 -23.58 -7.33
C ASN A 70 11.23 -22.83 -8.00
N LYS A 71 11.35 -21.52 -7.79
CA LYS A 71 12.40 -20.70 -8.38
C LYS A 71 13.71 -20.70 -7.58
N TYR A 72 13.61 -20.70 -6.26
CA TYR A 72 14.75 -20.44 -5.39
C TYR A 72 15.12 -21.64 -4.48
N GLY A 73 14.27 -22.68 -4.39
CA GLY A 73 14.48 -23.82 -3.50
C GLY A 73 14.42 -23.40 -2.05
N ASP A 74 15.47 -23.65 -1.28
CA ASP A 74 15.63 -23.30 0.14
C ASP A 74 16.40 -21.98 0.39
N LYS A 75 16.88 -21.34 -0.68
CA LYS A 75 17.81 -20.20 -0.60
C LYS A 75 17.24 -18.97 0.10
N LEU A 76 15.91 -18.83 0.17
CA LEU A 76 15.27 -17.69 0.79
C LEU A 76 14.88 -17.93 2.26
N ARG A 77 15.30 -19.04 2.87
CA ARG A 77 14.94 -19.41 4.23
C ARG A 77 15.22 -18.29 5.25
N ASP A 78 16.39 -17.68 5.15
CA ASP A 78 16.87 -16.69 6.10
C ASP A 78 16.64 -15.24 5.64
N GLU A 79 16.03 -15.04 4.44
CA GLU A 79 15.76 -13.71 3.90
C GLU A 79 14.66 -12.98 4.68
N ASP A 80 14.75 -11.65 4.71
CA ASP A 80 13.76 -10.79 5.37
C ASP A 80 12.42 -10.86 4.65
N PRO A 81 11.27 -11.02 5.37
CA PRO A 81 9.95 -10.98 4.77
C PRO A 81 9.63 -9.64 4.09
N GLU A 82 10.23 -8.53 4.52
CA GLU A 82 10.05 -7.20 3.91
C GLU A 82 10.90 -6.97 2.66
N GLY A 83 11.77 -7.92 2.30
CA GLY A 83 12.54 -7.94 1.06
C GLY A 83 11.81 -8.68 -0.06
N ILE A 84 12.48 -9.69 -0.63
CA ILE A 84 12.04 -10.42 -1.83
C ILE A 84 10.62 -11.02 -1.71
N PHE A 85 10.19 -11.44 -0.52
CA PHE A 85 8.85 -11.99 -0.30
C PHE A 85 7.77 -10.94 -0.52
N LYS A 86 7.95 -9.75 0.06
CA LYS A 86 7.03 -8.62 -0.10
C LYS A 86 7.01 -8.16 -1.56
N ASP A 87 8.17 -7.96 -2.17
CA ASP A 87 8.28 -7.38 -3.50
C ASP A 87 7.61 -8.28 -4.55
N ILE A 88 7.89 -9.58 -4.53
CA ILE A 88 7.26 -10.53 -5.47
C ILE A 88 5.76 -10.69 -5.18
N ALA A 89 5.36 -10.73 -3.91
CA ALA A 89 3.94 -10.80 -3.56
C ALA A 89 3.18 -9.57 -4.04
N GLN A 90 3.73 -8.38 -3.88
CA GLN A 90 3.18 -7.13 -4.37
C GLN A 90 2.98 -7.16 -5.88
N ASP A 91 4.00 -7.58 -6.64
CA ASP A 91 3.93 -7.66 -8.11
C ASP A 91 2.84 -8.63 -8.57
N VAL A 92 2.76 -9.82 -7.96
CA VAL A 92 1.74 -10.82 -8.29
C VAL A 92 0.33 -10.30 -7.98
N ILE A 93 0.13 -9.72 -6.80
CA ILE A 93 -1.18 -9.14 -6.41
C ILE A 93 -1.55 -7.99 -7.35
N PHE A 94 -0.60 -7.14 -7.75
CA PHE A 94 -0.88 -6.05 -8.67
C PHE A 94 -1.31 -6.55 -10.06
N ILE A 95 -0.70 -7.63 -10.55
CA ILE A 95 -1.14 -8.31 -11.79
C ILE A 95 -2.57 -8.85 -11.63
N TYR A 96 -2.91 -9.48 -10.50
CA TYR A 96 -4.25 -9.97 -10.23
C TYR A 96 -5.29 -8.84 -10.18
N ILE A 97 -4.96 -7.72 -9.54
CA ILE A 97 -5.82 -6.53 -9.51
C ILE A 97 -6.10 -6.03 -10.93
N LYS A 98 -5.06 -5.84 -11.74
CA LYS A 98 -5.20 -5.39 -13.14
C LYS A 98 -6.07 -6.33 -13.96
N ASN A 99 -5.85 -7.63 -13.85
CA ASN A 99 -6.63 -8.62 -14.58
C ASN A 99 -8.10 -8.65 -14.13
N THR A 100 -8.35 -8.53 -12.81
CA THR A 100 -9.71 -8.48 -12.27
C THR A 100 -10.45 -7.24 -12.76
N LEU A 101 -9.81 -6.07 -12.72
CA LEU A 101 -10.39 -4.83 -13.23
C LEU A 101 -10.71 -4.94 -14.72
N LYS A 102 -9.79 -5.47 -15.51
CA LYS A 102 -9.99 -5.70 -16.94
C LYS A 102 -11.16 -6.65 -17.21
N ASN A 103 -11.28 -7.75 -16.45
CA ASN A 103 -12.39 -8.71 -16.58
C ASN A 103 -13.74 -8.09 -16.22
N LEU A 104 -13.75 -7.08 -15.35
CA LEU A 104 -14.94 -6.28 -15.02
C LEU A 104 -15.23 -5.17 -16.05
N GLY A 105 -14.41 -5.03 -17.10
CA GLY A 105 -14.53 -3.96 -18.09
C GLY A 105 -14.04 -2.61 -17.60
N ILE A 106 -13.36 -2.54 -16.44
CA ILE A 106 -12.83 -1.31 -15.86
C ILE A 106 -11.40 -1.12 -16.35
N ASN A 107 -11.17 -0.09 -17.15
CA ASN A 107 -9.86 0.20 -17.74
C ASN A 107 -9.27 1.47 -17.14
N HIS A 108 -8.27 1.32 -16.26
CA HIS A 108 -7.50 2.44 -15.74
C HIS A 108 -6.37 2.81 -16.70
N LYS A 109 -6.21 4.09 -16.97
CA LYS A 109 -5.13 4.64 -17.76
C LYS A 109 -3.85 4.79 -16.96
N ILE A 110 -4.00 5.14 -15.68
CA ILE A 110 -2.91 5.41 -14.75
C ILE A 110 -3.00 4.43 -13.57
N PHE A 111 -1.85 3.91 -13.16
CA PHE A 111 -1.70 3.15 -11.92
C PHE A 111 -0.65 3.86 -11.09
N PHE A 112 -1.12 4.59 -10.08
CA PHE A 112 -0.27 5.37 -9.20
C PHE A 112 0.18 4.53 -8.00
N ASN A 113 1.48 4.49 -7.74
CA ASN A 113 2.06 3.78 -6.60
C ASN A 113 2.32 4.74 -5.44
N GLU A 114 1.72 4.51 -4.29
CA GLU A 114 1.92 5.34 -3.11
C GLU A 114 3.38 5.43 -2.69
N ASN A 115 4.15 4.33 -2.80
CA ASN A 115 5.58 4.33 -2.47
C ASN A 115 6.38 5.39 -3.23
N SER A 116 5.99 5.77 -4.44
CA SER A 116 6.69 6.82 -5.19
C SER A 116 6.70 8.17 -4.45
N LEU A 117 5.69 8.45 -3.62
CA LEU A 117 5.65 9.67 -2.81
C LEU A 117 6.78 9.72 -1.77
N TYR A 118 7.19 8.55 -1.27
CA TYR A 118 8.29 8.42 -0.31
C TYR A 118 9.64 8.40 -1.03
N ASP A 119 9.75 7.61 -2.08
CA ASP A 119 10.99 7.41 -2.85
C ASP A 119 11.44 8.71 -3.54
N ASP A 120 10.48 9.49 -4.06
CA ASP A 120 10.72 10.79 -4.70
C ASP A 120 10.86 11.95 -3.69
N GLY A 121 10.75 11.66 -2.37
CA GLY A 121 10.88 12.65 -1.30
C GLY A 121 9.69 13.60 -1.14
N LYS A 122 8.57 13.35 -1.81
CA LYS A 122 7.38 14.22 -1.78
C LYS A 122 6.77 14.36 -0.39
N ILE A 123 6.76 13.27 0.38
CA ILE A 123 6.31 13.30 1.78
C ILE A 123 7.19 14.22 2.64
N ALA A 124 8.51 14.17 2.45
CA ALA A 124 9.43 15.05 3.17
C ALA A 124 9.27 16.53 2.77
N GLU A 125 9.11 16.80 1.47
CA GLU A 125 8.82 18.14 0.96
C GLU A 125 7.51 18.70 1.56
N LEU A 126 6.46 17.89 1.61
CA LEU A 126 5.15 18.27 2.16
C LEU A 126 5.25 18.60 3.66
N LEU A 127 5.92 17.74 4.45
CA LEU A 127 6.12 17.99 5.88
C LEU A 127 6.90 19.27 6.14
N ASN A 128 7.94 19.55 5.35
CA ASN A 128 8.69 20.80 5.44
C ASN A 128 7.81 22.02 5.10
N SER A 129 6.99 21.92 4.06
CA SER A 129 6.04 22.98 3.68
C SER A 129 5.04 23.28 4.79
N PHE A 130 4.49 22.25 5.45
CA PHE A 130 3.59 22.46 6.59
C PHE A 130 4.29 23.15 7.76
N LYS A 131 5.57 22.83 8.00
CA LYS A 131 6.35 23.48 9.05
C LYS A 131 6.63 24.95 8.73
N GLU A 132 7.04 25.25 7.49
CA GLU A 132 7.30 26.63 7.03
C GLU A 132 6.04 27.51 7.07
N MET A 133 4.88 26.93 6.69
CA MET A 133 3.58 27.61 6.77
C MET A 133 2.99 27.68 8.19
N ASN A 134 3.69 27.13 9.20
CA ASN A 134 3.20 27.02 10.58
C ASN A 134 1.86 26.25 10.69
N LEU A 135 1.60 25.32 9.78
CA LEU A 135 0.40 24.47 9.77
C LEU A 135 0.59 23.16 10.53
N SER A 136 1.79 22.82 10.97
CA SER A 136 2.05 21.62 11.78
C SER A 136 2.70 21.96 13.13
N TYR A 137 2.55 21.06 14.09
CA TYR A 137 3.18 21.12 15.38
C TYR A 137 3.47 19.72 15.94
N GLU A 138 4.42 19.63 16.85
CA GLU A 138 4.73 18.38 17.56
C GLU A 138 4.01 18.33 18.90
N LYS A 139 3.38 17.19 19.20
CA LYS A 139 2.76 16.92 20.49
C LYS A 139 2.85 15.41 20.79
N ASP A 140 3.29 15.06 21.99
CA ASP A 140 3.44 13.68 22.48
C ASP A 140 4.27 12.78 21.53
N GLY A 141 5.31 13.36 20.90
CA GLY A 141 6.18 12.68 19.95
C GLY A 141 5.56 12.45 18.55
N ALA A 142 4.36 12.94 18.30
CA ALA A 142 3.67 12.84 17.02
C ALA A 142 3.61 14.21 16.33
N VAL A 143 3.55 14.21 14.98
CA VAL A 143 3.33 15.43 14.19
C VAL A 143 1.85 15.58 13.90
N TRP A 144 1.30 16.72 14.24
CA TRP A 144 -0.10 17.09 14.05
C TRP A 144 -0.21 18.17 12.98
N LEU A 145 -1.24 18.06 12.14
CA LEU A 145 -1.63 19.10 11.19
C LEU A 145 -2.80 19.90 11.78
N LYS A 146 -2.70 21.23 11.71
CA LYS A 146 -3.70 22.19 12.20
C LYS A 146 -4.90 22.27 11.25
N PHE A 147 -5.65 21.18 11.16
CA PHE A 147 -6.87 21.14 10.36
C PHE A 147 -7.91 22.14 10.84
N SER A 148 -7.87 22.52 12.13
CA SER A 148 -8.72 23.58 12.70
C SER A 148 -8.49 24.92 12.02
N ASP A 149 -7.25 25.26 11.68
CA ASP A 149 -6.90 26.48 10.95
C ASP A 149 -7.39 26.44 9.48
N LEU A 150 -7.69 25.25 8.97
CA LEU A 150 -8.22 24.98 7.63
C LEU A 150 -9.76 24.78 7.61
N GLY A 151 -10.44 25.12 8.71
CA GLY A 151 -11.90 25.05 8.82
C GLY A 151 -12.48 23.71 9.25
N GLN A 152 -11.65 22.77 9.70
CA GLN A 152 -12.10 21.50 10.28
C GLN A 152 -12.37 21.65 11.79
N THR A 153 -13.03 20.68 12.39
CA THR A 153 -13.40 20.72 13.81
C THR A 153 -12.23 20.43 14.75
N GLU A 154 -11.20 19.73 14.29
CA GLU A 154 -10.07 19.29 15.13
C GLU A 154 -8.81 19.00 14.32
N ASP A 155 -7.66 19.16 14.97
CA ASP A 155 -6.37 18.80 14.41
C ASP A 155 -6.20 17.28 14.36
N LYS A 156 -5.38 16.81 13.44
CA LYS A 156 -5.16 15.37 13.23
C LYS A 156 -3.68 15.02 13.20
N VAL A 157 -3.36 13.84 13.72
CA VAL A 157 -2.02 13.27 13.59
C VAL A 157 -1.78 12.90 12.13
N ILE A 158 -0.66 13.38 11.59
CA ILE A 158 -0.17 13.03 10.24
C ILE A 158 1.06 12.13 10.29
N VAL A 159 1.89 12.24 11.36
CA VAL A 159 2.97 11.29 11.66
C VAL A 159 2.83 10.82 13.10
N LYS A 160 2.82 9.52 13.32
CA LYS A 160 2.72 8.91 14.65
C LYS A 160 4.01 9.12 15.45
N ASN A 161 3.94 8.89 16.77
CA ASN A 161 5.13 8.90 17.64
C ASN A 161 6.15 7.80 17.30
N SER A 162 5.76 6.76 16.56
CA SER A 162 6.66 5.76 16.00
C SER A 162 7.49 6.26 14.81
N GLY A 163 7.20 7.46 14.29
CA GLY A 163 7.76 7.98 13.04
C GLY A 163 7.01 7.53 11.78
N GLU A 164 6.03 6.62 11.90
CA GLU A 164 5.24 6.18 10.75
C GLU A 164 4.19 7.24 10.37
N PRO A 165 4.02 7.55 9.07
CA PRO A 165 2.94 8.39 8.60
C PRO A 165 1.58 7.74 8.87
N THR A 166 0.55 8.55 9.07
CA THR A 166 -0.83 8.09 8.98
C THR A 166 -1.27 8.11 7.52
N TYR A 167 -2.34 7.38 7.18
CA TYR A 167 -2.90 7.36 5.82
C TYR A 167 -3.27 8.76 5.29
N ARG A 168 -3.47 9.73 6.19
CA ARG A 168 -3.80 11.11 5.81
C ARG A 168 -2.67 11.84 5.12
N LEU A 169 -1.43 11.55 5.48
CA LEU A 169 -0.29 12.28 4.96
C LEU A 169 -0.06 12.04 3.46
N PRO A 170 -0.09 10.81 2.94
CA PRO A 170 0.01 10.57 1.50
C PRO A 170 -1.24 10.95 0.71
N ASP A 171 -2.39 11.15 1.37
CA ASP A 171 -3.66 11.53 0.73
C ASP A 171 -3.79 13.07 0.52
N ILE A 172 -2.85 13.89 1.05
CA ILE A 172 -2.81 15.34 0.88
C ILE A 172 -2.03 15.73 -0.37
#